data_c67fc19c2b3562789dbc384fe8fc7ec3
#
_entry.id   c67fc19c2b3562789dbc384fe8fc7ec3
#
_cell.length_a   1.000
_cell.length_b   1.000
_cell.length_c   1.000
_cell.angle_alpha   90.00
_cell.angle_beta   90.00
_cell.angle_gamma   90.00
#
_symmetry.space_group_name_H-M   'P 1'
#
loop_
_entity.id
_entity.type
_entity.pdbx_description
1 polymer ?
#
loop_
_entity_poly.entity_id
_entity_poly.type
_entity_poly.pdbx_seq_one_letter_code
_entity_poly.pdbx_strand_id
1 'polypeptide(L)'
;MVDRASVAVVGVGHTRYGNLPEYDAYDLGVLALKQAIADAGLKFTDIDGLIVNRIPDYQRFCEIAGLDPAYVSITPGQGRFSGICIETAAALIRSGAAKRIALVYGNNGRSSGDRYGGAGDTYGSGGGGLWFPYGMTSPGAFHALMARRHMALYGTKNEHFGIVAKTFRDHAALNPAAVMRSPYTLADYQNSRYICEPLHLFDYCLINDGGVSLVLTSAARARDL
;
A
#
# COMPACT_ATOMS: atom_id res chain seq x y z
N MET A 1 16.74 27.03 7.65
CA MET A 1 15.38 26.54 7.31
C MET A 1 15.53 25.52 6.20
N VAL A 2 15.15 24.29 6.42
CA VAL A 2 15.12 23.27 5.33
C VAL A 2 13.98 23.68 4.38
N ASP A 3 14.33 23.98 3.14
CA ASP A 3 13.33 24.27 2.10
C ASP A 3 12.50 23.01 1.83
N ARG A 4 11.29 22.95 2.39
CA ARG A 4 10.35 21.83 2.24
C ARG A 4 9.81 21.70 0.80
N ALA A 5 10.00 22.74 -0.04
CA ALA A 5 9.54 22.77 -1.44
C ALA A 5 10.52 22.12 -2.43
N SER A 6 11.57 21.45 -1.96
CA SER A 6 12.67 21.03 -2.83
C SER A 6 12.48 19.71 -3.56
N VAL A 7 11.41 18.95 -3.33
CA VAL A 7 11.16 17.62 -3.94
C VAL A 7 9.76 17.56 -4.52
N ALA A 8 9.63 16.94 -5.69
CA ALA A 8 8.37 16.74 -6.39
C ALA A 8 8.19 15.29 -6.81
N VAL A 9 6.95 14.82 -6.86
CA VAL A 9 6.53 13.61 -7.56
C VAL A 9 6.35 13.98 -9.01
N VAL A 10 7.05 13.31 -9.91
CA VAL A 10 7.05 13.61 -11.35
C VAL A 10 6.46 12.48 -12.19
N GLY A 11 6.28 11.29 -11.61
CA GLY A 11 5.66 10.17 -12.30
C GLY A 11 4.87 9.30 -11.35
N VAL A 12 3.72 8.82 -11.80
CA VAL A 12 2.83 7.91 -11.09
C VAL A 12 2.46 6.75 -12.00
N GLY A 13 2.54 5.54 -11.47
CA GLY A 13 2.11 4.34 -12.19
C GLY A 13 1.42 3.36 -11.26
N HIS A 14 0.43 2.66 -11.78
CA HIS A 14 -0.24 1.59 -11.05
C HIS A 14 -0.79 0.53 -12.01
N THR A 15 -0.88 -0.69 -11.56
CA THR A 15 -1.54 -1.76 -12.30
C THR A 15 -3.07 -1.72 -12.08
N ARG A 16 -3.82 -2.55 -12.78
CA ARG A 16 -5.15 -2.93 -12.29
C ARG A 16 -5.01 -3.65 -10.94
N TYR A 17 -6.10 -3.69 -10.18
CA TYR A 17 -6.16 -4.34 -8.88
C TYR A 17 -7.17 -5.49 -8.90
N GLY A 18 -6.98 -6.47 -8.04
CA GLY A 18 -7.92 -7.58 -7.88
C GLY A 18 -7.24 -8.92 -7.69
N ASN A 19 -7.74 -9.95 -8.36
CA ASN A 19 -7.12 -11.28 -8.43
C ASN A 19 -6.38 -11.40 -9.76
N LEU A 20 -5.05 -11.43 -9.71
CA LEU A 20 -4.16 -11.39 -10.87
C LEU A 20 -3.15 -12.55 -10.81
N PRO A 21 -3.62 -13.80 -10.90
CA PRO A 21 -2.77 -14.98 -10.70
C PRO A 21 -1.70 -15.16 -11.77
N GLU A 22 -1.78 -14.43 -12.88
CA GLU A 22 -0.79 -14.40 -13.96
C GLU A 22 0.47 -13.59 -13.61
N TYR A 23 0.47 -12.81 -12.51
CA TYR A 23 1.58 -11.94 -12.12
C TYR A 23 2.06 -12.23 -10.70
N ASP A 24 3.35 -12.21 -10.51
CA ASP A 24 3.96 -12.20 -9.20
C ASP A 24 4.19 -10.74 -8.70
N ALA A 25 4.75 -10.60 -7.50
CA ALA A 25 5.03 -9.29 -6.92
C ALA A 25 6.06 -8.48 -7.72
N TYR A 26 7.01 -9.16 -8.37
CA TYR A 26 8.01 -8.53 -9.23
C TYR A 26 7.37 -7.98 -10.49
N ASP A 27 6.56 -8.79 -11.18
CA ASP A 27 5.85 -8.38 -12.39
C ASP A 27 4.98 -7.15 -12.14
N LEU A 28 4.19 -7.18 -11.06
CA LEU A 28 3.31 -6.06 -10.67
C LEU A 28 4.11 -4.79 -10.37
N GLY A 29 5.26 -4.93 -9.70
CA GLY A 29 6.15 -3.81 -9.43
C GLY A 29 6.77 -3.23 -10.71
N VAL A 30 7.23 -4.07 -11.63
CA VAL A 30 7.82 -3.63 -12.92
C VAL A 30 6.78 -2.96 -13.80
N LEU A 31 5.56 -3.51 -13.88
CA LEU A 31 4.48 -2.91 -14.65
C LEU A 31 4.12 -1.50 -14.13
N ALA A 32 4.02 -1.34 -12.81
CA ALA A 32 3.76 -0.05 -12.20
C ALA A 32 4.92 0.95 -12.42
N LEU A 33 6.16 0.48 -12.25
CA LEU A 33 7.36 1.28 -12.49
C LEU A 33 7.44 1.78 -13.93
N LYS A 34 7.17 0.90 -14.90
CA LYS A 34 7.15 1.26 -16.32
C LYS A 34 6.18 2.40 -16.61
N GLN A 35 5.00 2.36 -16.02
CA GLN A 35 4.01 3.44 -16.17
C GLN A 35 4.50 4.74 -15.51
N ALA A 36 5.04 4.69 -14.29
CA ALA A 36 5.53 5.87 -13.59
C ALA A 36 6.71 6.54 -14.32
N ILE A 37 7.61 5.77 -14.90
CA ILE A 37 8.73 6.26 -15.72
C ILE A 37 8.21 6.91 -17.00
N ALA A 38 7.22 6.30 -17.67
CA ALA A 38 6.60 6.85 -18.87
C ALA A 38 5.84 8.15 -18.58
N ASP A 39 5.10 8.19 -17.45
CA ASP A 39 4.38 9.39 -16.99
C ASP A 39 5.33 10.56 -16.69
N ALA A 40 6.52 10.26 -16.17
CA ALA A 40 7.57 11.24 -15.93
C ALA A 40 8.36 11.66 -17.19
N GLY A 41 8.13 11.05 -18.35
CA GLY A 41 8.91 11.28 -19.56
C GLY A 41 10.37 10.81 -19.48
N LEU A 42 10.67 9.88 -18.56
CA LEU A 42 12.01 9.38 -18.25
C LEU A 42 12.29 8.03 -18.91
N LYS A 43 13.55 7.60 -18.81
CA LYS A 43 14.02 6.25 -19.17
C LYS A 43 14.37 5.48 -17.88
N PHE A 44 14.41 4.15 -17.94
CA PHE A 44 14.86 3.31 -16.83
C PHE A 44 16.27 3.68 -16.37
N THR A 45 17.15 4.02 -17.30
CA THR A 45 18.54 4.45 -17.02
C THR A 45 18.65 5.80 -16.29
N ASP A 46 17.56 6.55 -16.21
CA ASP A 46 17.53 7.82 -15.49
C ASP A 46 17.29 7.67 -13.99
N ILE A 47 16.89 6.47 -13.55
CA ILE A 47 16.59 6.16 -12.15
C ILE A 47 17.92 5.75 -11.47
N ASP A 48 18.36 6.57 -10.53
CA ASP A 48 19.58 6.35 -9.75
C ASP A 48 19.35 6.00 -8.27
N GLY A 49 18.07 5.94 -7.86
CA GLY A 49 17.65 5.48 -6.55
C GLY A 49 16.38 4.62 -6.60
N LEU A 50 16.32 3.57 -5.78
CA LEU A 50 15.19 2.64 -5.70
C LEU A 50 14.85 2.33 -4.25
N ILE A 51 13.57 2.43 -3.90
CA ILE A 51 13.03 1.93 -2.63
C ILE A 51 11.88 0.98 -2.95
N VAL A 52 12.04 -0.29 -2.60
CA VAL A 52 11.00 -1.31 -2.84
C VAL A 52 10.23 -1.63 -1.55
N ASN A 53 8.96 -1.97 -1.70
CA ASN A 53 8.09 -2.39 -0.61
C ASN A 53 7.24 -3.59 -1.05
N ARG A 54 7.10 -4.61 -0.21
CA ARG A 54 6.41 -5.89 -0.49
C ARG A 54 7.00 -6.72 -1.63
N ILE A 55 8.02 -6.26 -2.29
CA ILE A 55 8.81 -7.03 -3.24
C ILE A 55 9.86 -7.80 -2.43
N PRO A 56 9.96 -9.13 -2.56
CA PRO A 56 10.76 -9.96 -1.65
C PRO A 56 12.26 -9.68 -1.71
N ASP A 57 12.79 -9.39 -2.89
CA ASP A 57 14.22 -9.19 -3.11
C ASP A 57 14.45 -8.04 -4.08
N TYR A 58 15.21 -7.02 -3.64
CA TYR A 58 15.48 -5.85 -4.47
C TYR A 58 16.55 -6.11 -5.55
N GLN A 59 17.51 -7.02 -5.33
CA GLN A 59 18.54 -7.36 -6.31
C GLN A 59 17.88 -8.02 -7.52
N ARG A 60 17.07 -9.05 -7.26
CA ARG A 60 16.28 -9.71 -8.30
C ARG A 60 15.34 -8.74 -9.02
N PHE A 61 14.72 -7.79 -8.28
CA PHE A 61 13.88 -6.76 -8.90
C PHE A 61 14.67 -5.88 -9.87
N CYS A 62 15.88 -5.43 -9.47
CA CYS A 62 16.77 -4.64 -10.34
C CYS A 62 17.17 -5.42 -11.62
N GLU A 63 17.51 -6.71 -11.48
CA GLU A 63 17.82 -7.57 -12.63
C GLU A 63 16.66 -7.69 -13.61
N ILE A 64 15.43 -7.96 -13.11
CA ILE A 64 14.22 -8.09 -13.93
C ILE A 64 13.85 -6.74 -14.59
N ALA A 65 13.97 -5.64 -13.85
CA ALA A 65 13.64 -4.31 -14.34
C ALA A 65 14.72 -3.68 -15.22
N GLY A 66 15.93 -4.27 -15.28
CA GLY A 66 17.08 -3.69 -15.99
C GLY A 66 17.57 -2.39 -15.35
N LEU A 67 17.56 -2.31 -14.01
CA LEU A 67 17.99 -1.15 -13.23
C LEU A 67 19.38 -1.38 -12.61
N ASP A 68 20.20 -0.32 -12.61
CA ASP A 68 21.49 -0.28 -11.89
C ASP A 68 21.58 1.02 -11.06
N PRO A 69 20.77 1.16 -10.01
CA PRO A 69 20.71 2.38 -9.22
C PRO A 69 21.86 2.46 -8.21
N ALA A 70 22.38 3.66 -8.00
CA ALA A 70 23.43 3.93 -7.02
C ALA A 70 22.94 3.76 -5.56
N TYR A 71 21.64 3.91 -5.32
CA TYR A 71 21.01 3.69 -4.01
C TYR A 71 19.87 2.71 -4.12
N VAL A 72 19.87 1.69 -3.27
CA VAL A 72 18.75 0.75 -3.16
C VAL A 72 18.43 0.49 -1.70
N SER A 73 17.15 0.43 -1.38
CA SER A 73 16.69 -0.08 -0.09
C SER A 73 15.36 -0.84 -0.21
N ILE A 74 15.14 -1.69 0.78
CA ILE A 74 13.86 -2.38 0.97
C ILE A 74 13.24 -1.90 2.28
N THR A 75 11.94 -1.61 2.26
CA THR A 75 11.21 -1.25 3.48
C THR A 75 10.37 -2.42 3.96
N PRO A 76 10.13 -2.54 5.28
CA PRO A 76 9.24 -3.56 5.81
C PRO A 76 7.85 -3.49 5.15
N GLY A 77 7.26 -4.65 4.87
CA GLY A 77 6.04 -4.81 4.10
C GLY A 77 4.73 -4.34 4.77
N GLN A 78 4.72 -3.20 5.47
CA GLN A 78 3.53 -2.69 6.16
C GLN A 78 3.08 -1.36 5.54
N GLY A 79 1.77 -1.22 5.27
CA GLY A 79 1.19 -0.09 4.56
C GLY A 79 1.45 1.30 5.17
N ARG A 80 1.63 1.38 6.50
CA ARG A 80 1.98 2.63 7.19
C ARG A 80 3.34 3.22 6.80
N PHE A 81 4.18 2.48 6.13
CA PHE A 81 5.51 2.93 5.74
C PHE A 81 5.54 3.75 4.43
N SER A 82 4.43 3.90 3.73
CA SER A 82 4.38 4.67 2.47
C SER A 82 4.88 6.12 2.66
N GLY A 83 4.44 6.80 3.72
CA GLY A 83 4.92 8.14 4.05
C GLY A 83 6.40 8.18 4.40
N ILE A 84 6.90 7.16 5.12
CA ILE A 84 8.33 7.02 5.46
C ILE A 84 9.16 6.83 4.20
N CYS A 85 8.71 6.07 3.21
CA CYS A 85 9.40 5.90 1.93
C CYS A 85 9.54 7.24 1.19
N ILE A 86 8.47 8.05 1.17
CA ILE A 86 8.47 9.37 0.55
C ILE A 86 9.46 10.31 1.27
N GLU A 87 9.43 10.35 2.59
CA GLU A 87 10.37 11.17 3.38
C GLU A 87 11.82 10.71 3.20
N THR A 88 12.07 9.40 3.16
CA THR A 88 13.41 8.85 2.89
C THR A 88 13.89 9.25 1.51
N ALA A 89 13.06 9.10 0.48
CA ALA A 89 13.39 9.54 -0.88
C ALA A 89 13.68 11.04 -0.93
N ALA A 90 12.87 11.85 -0.27
CA ALA A 90 13.07 13.28 -0.19
C ALA A 90 14.39 13.66 0.51
N ALA A 91 14.77 12.95 1.59
CA ALA A 91 16.04 13.16 2.28
C ALA A 91 17.25 12.81 1.37
N LEU A 92 17.18 11.69 0.65
CA LEU A 92 18.23 11.26 -0.29
C LEU A 92 18.40 12.24 -1.45
N ILE A 93 17.30 12.78 -1.99
CA ILE A 93 17.35 13.79 -3.04
C ILE A 93 17.96 15.10 -2.53
N ARG A 94 17.58 15.56 -1.32
CA ARG A 94 18.09 16.78 -0.70
C ARG A 94 19.57 16.68 -0.35
N SER A 95 20.04 15.51 0.07
CA SER A 95 21.45 15.25 0.37
C SER A 95 22.31 15.08 -0.88
N GLY A 96 21.71 14.92 -2.06
CA GLY A 96 22.41 14.63 -3.30
C GLY A 96 22.87 13.16 -3.45
N ALA A 97 22.45 12.28 -2.53
CA ALA A 97 22.77 10.85 -2.61
C ALA A 97 22.09 10.17 -3.80
N ALA A 98 20.94 10.70 -4.25
CA ALA A 98 20.29 10.29 -5.48
C ALA A 98 19.59 11.50 -6.13
N LYS A 99 19.34 11.43 -7.43
CA LYS A 99 18.73 12.51 -8.21
C LYS A 99 17.28 12.19 -8.56
N ARG A 100 16.98 10.93 -8.90
CA ARG A 100 15.66 10.43 -9.30
C ARG A 100 15.42 9.09 -8.64
N ILE A 101 14.47 9.07 -7.73
CA ILE A 101 14.17 7.88 -6.91
C ILE A 101 12.83 7.31 -7.32
N ALA A 102 12.82 6.02 -7.65
CA ALA A 102 11.60 5.26 -7.81
C ALA A 102 11.22 4.60 -6.47
N LEU A 103 9.97 4.82 -6.05
CA LEU A 103 9.33 4.03 -5.01
C LEU A 103 8.48 2.97 -5.69
N VAL A 104 8.66 1.70 -5.36
CA VAL A 104 7.95 0.61 -6.02
C VAL A 104 7.32 -0.31 -4.99
N TYR A 105 6.03 -0.54 -5.13
CA TYR A 105 5.26 -1.53 -4.39
C TYR A 105 4.75 -2.59 -5.35
N GLY A 106 4.92 -3.85 -5.03
CA GLY A 106 4.34 -4.98 -5.74
C GLY A 106 3.84 -6.03 -4.74
N ASN A 107 2.62 -6.49 -4.92
CA ASN A 107 2.00 -7.47 -4.03
C ASN A 107 1.01 -8.35 -4.78
N ASN A 108 1.16 -9.67 -4.62
CA ASN A 108 0.26 -10.69 -5.15
C ASN A 108 -0.43 -11.50 -4.03
N GLY A 109 -0.68 -10.88 -2.89
CA GLY A 109 -1.19 -11.55 -1.70
C GLY A 109 -2.54 -12.24 -1.91
N ARG A 110 -3.41 -11.73 -2.80
CA ARG A 110 -4.69 -12.35 -3.10
C ARG A 110 -4.53 -13.66 -3.87
N SER A 111 -3.79 -13.66 -4.93
CA SER A 111 -3.56 -14.86 -5.77
C SER A 111 -2.68 -15.89 -5.07
N SER A 112 -1.76 -15.45 -4.19
CA SER A 112 -0.96 -16.36 -3.34
C SER A 112 -1.70 -16.90 -2.13
N GLY A 113 -2.95 -16.47 -1.89
CA GLY A 113 -3.82 -17.05 -0.87
C GLY A 113 -3.72 -16.44 0.51
N ASP A 114 -3.18 -15.22 0.64
CA ASP A 114 -3.17 -14.47 1.90
C ASP A 114 -4.59 -14.31 2.45
N ARG A 115 -4.74 -14.47 3.78
CA ARG A 115 -6.03 -14.38 4.47
C ARG A 115 -5.91 -13.57 5.75
N TYR A 116 -7.01 -12.92 6.15
CA TYR A 116 -7.15 -12.28 7.44
C TYR A 116 -7.84 -13.22 8.43
N GLY A 117 -7.26 -13.33 9.63
CA GLY A 117 -7.86 -14.01 10.77
C GLY A 117 -7.72 -15.54 10.75
N GLY A 118 -7.77 -16.13 11.94
CA GLY A 118 -7.67 -17.56 12.17
C GLY A 118 -6.24 -18.12 12.17
N ALA A 119 -6.11 -19.43 12.31
CA ALA A 119 -4.83 -20.12 12.42
C ALA A 119 -3.96 -20.04 11.14
N GLY A 120 -4.58 -19.78 10.00
CA GLY A 120 -3.88 -19.60 8.71
C GLY A 120 -3.55 -18.15 8.38
N ASP A 121 -3.77 -17.21 9.29
CA ASP A 121 -3.44 -15.81 9.07
C ASP A 121 -1.94 -15.60 9.18
N THR A 122 -1.28 -15.45 8.04
CA THR A 122 0.15 -15.14 7.96
C THR A 122 0.43 -13.65 7.98
N TYR A 123 -0.60 -12.82 7.83
CA TYR A 123 -0.46 -11.36 7.71
C TYR A 123 0.11 -10.71 8.97
N GLY A 124 -0.20 -11.26 10.14
CA GLY A 124 0.29 -10.81 11.44
C GLY A 124 1.48 -11.58 12.00
N SER A 125 1.95 -12.62 11.32
CA SER A 125 2.97 -13.54 11.86
C SER A 125 4.40 -12.98 11.89
N GLY A 126 4.66 -11.91 11.17
CA GLY A 126 5.98 -11.33 11.01
C GLY A 126 6.46 -10.47 12.19
N GLY A 127 6.34 -10.91 13.43
CA GLY A 127 6.90 -10.23 14.60
C GLY A 127 5.93 -10.01 15.75
N GLY A 128 4.74 -10.60 15.69
CA GLY A 128 3.72 -10.44 16.71
C GLY A 128 3.83 -11.39 17.92
N GLY A 129 5.03 -11.82 18.29
CA GLY A 129 5.27 -12.91 19.24
C GLY A 129 4.40 -12.92 20.51
N LEU A 130 4.11 -11.77 21.09
CA LEU A 130 3.32 -11.70 22.35
C LEU A 130 1.81 -11.76 22.12
N TRP A 131 1.33 -11.35 20.96
CA TRP A 131 -0.10 -11.20 20.69
C TRP A 131 -0.72 -12.44 20.03
N PHE A 132 0.08 -13.15 19.26
CA PHE A 132 -0.34 -14.32 18.50
C PHE A 132 -1.01 -15.39 19.38
N PRO A 133 -0.45 -15.76 20.55
CA PRO A 133 -1.09 -16.75 21.44
C PRO A 133 -2.47 -16.34 21.93
N TYR A 134 -2.79 -15.05 21.92
CA TYR A 134 -4.09 -14.51 22.33
C TYR A 134 -5.07 -14.35 21.15
N GLY A 135 -4.77 -14.91 19.98
CA GLY A 135 -5.62 -14.84 18.80
C GLY A 135 -5.54 -13.52 18.03
N MET A 136 -4.59 -12.65 18.35
CA MET A 136 -4.39 -11.37 17.66
C MET A 136 -3.48 -11.56 16.45
N THR A 137 -4.00 -12.22 15.44
CA THR A 137 -3.23 -12.68 14.27
C THR A 137 -3.15 -11.64 13.15
N SER A 138 -3.95 -10.57 13.22
CA SER A 138 -3.95 -9.52 12.19
C SER A 138 -4.06 -8.12 12.79
N PRO A 139 -3.71 -7.07 12.02
CA PRO A 139 -3.95 -5.68 12.41
C PRO A 139 -5.41 -5.38 12.77
N GLY A 140 -6.36 -6.11 12.17
CA GLY A 140 -7.79 -5.96 12.47
C GLY A 140 -8.14 -6.26 13.92
N ALA A 141 -7.47 -7.22 14.58
CA ALA A 141 -7.67 -7.49 16.00
C ALA A 141 -7.29 -6.30 16.89
N PHE A 142 -6.17 -5.62 16.58
CA PHE A 142 -5.77 -4.40 17.29
C PHE A 142 -6.76 -3.26 17.08
N HIS A 143 -7.23 -3.09 15.85
CA HIS A 143 -8.24 -2.08 15.53
C HIS A 143 -9.58 -2.38 16.21
N ALA A 144 -9.95 -3.65 16.34
CA ALA A 144 -11.14 -4.06 17.08
C ALA A 144 -11.06 -3.68 18.57
N LEU A 145 -9.90 -3.86 19.21
CA LEU A 145 -9.70 -3.39 20.60
C LEU A 145 -9.80 -1.87 20.71
N MET A 146 -9.21 -1.12 19.77
CA MET A 146 -9.34 0.33 19.73
C MET A 146 -10.80 0.76 19.52
N ALA A 147 -11.51 0.11 18.60
CA ALA A 147 -12.93 0.34 18.36
C ALA A 147 -13.77 0.09 19.62
N ARG A 148 -13.56 -1.04 20.32
CA ARG A 148 -14.23 -1.34 21.59
C ARG A 148 -13.98 -0.26 22.65
N ARG A 149 -12.72 0.17 22.80
CA ARG A 149 -12.40 1.26 23.72
C ARG A 149 -13.10 2.57 23.33
N HIS A 150 -13.13 2.91 22.05
CA HIS A 150 -13.82 4.10 21.56
C HIS A 150 -15.32 4.03 21.81
N MET A 151 -15.93 2.87 21.58
CA MET A 151 -17.36 2.63 21.87
C MET A 151 -17.64 2.83 23.38
N ALA A 152 -16.79 2.30 24.25
CA ALA A 152 -16.96 2.42 25.70
C ALA A 152 -16.81 3.86 26.20
N LEU A 153 -15.89 4.65 25.63
CA LEU A 153 -15.59 6.01 26.06
C LEU A 153 -16.57 7.05 25.49
N TYR A 154 -17.04 6.85 24.26
CA TYR A 154 -17.77 7.88 23.51
C TYR A 154 -19.17 7.45 23.06
N GLY A 155 -19.64 6.25 23.42
CA GLY A 155 -20.94 5.76 23.03
C GLY A 155 -21.08 5.47 21.53
N THR A 156 -19.95 5.31 20.81
CA THR A 156 -19.96 4.95 19.38
C THR A 156 -20.62 3.61 19.18
N LYS A 157 -21.44 3.49 18.15
CA LYS A 157 -22.18 2.27 17.78
C LYS A 157 -21.70 1.72 16.44
N ASN A 158 -22.03 0.47 16.14
CA ASN A 158 -21.69 -0.17 14.86
C ASN A 158 -22.24 0.59 13.65
N GLU A 159 -23.40 1.24 13.78
CA GLU A 159 -23.95 2.05 12.70
C GLU A 159 -23.01 3.18 12.27
N HIS A 160 -22.26 3.75 13.20
CA HIS A 160 -21.28 4.80 12.87
C HIS A 160 -20.14 4.27 12.00
N PHE A 161 -19.63 3.06 12.29
CA PHE A 161 -18.67 2.39 11.42
C PHE A 161 -19.29 2.04 10.07
N GLY A 162 -20.55 1.58 10.06
CA GLY A 162 -21.30 1.29 8.84
C GLY A 162 -21.44 2.50 7.92
N ILE A 163 -21.65 3.70 8.48
CA ILE A 163 -21.69 4.95 7.71
C ILE A 163 -20.34 5.22 7.04
N VAL A 164 -19.24 5.04 7.78
CA VAL A 164 -17.88 5.21 7.21
C VAL A 164 -17.66 4.22 6.07
N ALA A 165 -17.91 2.94 6.30
CA ALA A 165 -17.72 1.88 5.30
C ALA A 165 -18.59 2.12 4.06
N LYS A 166 -19.86 2.55 4.25
CA LYS A 166 -20.77 2.89 3.15
C LYS A 166 -20.27 4.09 2.34
N THR A 167 -19.80 5.14 2.99
CA THR A 167 -19.25 6.33 2.31
C THR A 167 -18.09 5.94 1.39
N PHE A 168 -17.17 5.10 1.85
CA PHE A 168 -16.09 4.58 1.00
C PHE A 168 -16.62 3.78 -0.19
N ARG A 169 -17.67 2.99 0.00
CA ARG A 169 -18.27 2.22 -1.08
C ARG A 169 -18.98 3.13 -2.10
N ASP A 170 -19.66 4.17 -1.65
CA ASP A 170 -20.30 5.13 -2.54
C ASP A 170 -19.26 5.85 -3.42
N HIS A 171 -18.12 6.23 -2.85
CA HIS A 171 -16.99 6.77 -3.61
C HIS A 171 -16.36 5.73 -4.55
N ALA A 172 -16.20 4.49 -4.10
CA ALA A 172 -15.69 3.41 -4.94
C ALA A 172 -16.58 3.14 -6.17
N ALA A 173 -17.90 3.30 -6.03
CA ALA A 173 -18.83 3.16 -7.16
C ALA A 173 -18.56 4.17 -8.29
N LEU A 174 -18.01 5.34 -7.96
CA LEU A 174 -17.64 6.39 -8.92
C LEU A 174 -16.25 6.16 -9.53
N ASN A 175 -15.40 5.30 -8.93
CA ASN A 175 -14.04 5.06 -9.39
C ASN A 175 -13.98 3.80 -10.27
N PRO A 176 -13.69 3.92 -11.58
CA PRO A 176 -13.60 2.77 -12.48
C PRO A 176 -12.47 1.79 -12.12
N ALA A 177 -11.43 2.23 -11.42
CA ALA A 177 -10.33 1.39 -10.97
C ALA A 177 -10.61 0.63 -9.66
N ALA A 178 -11.71 0.95 -8.96
CA ALA A 178 -12.04 0.28 -7.70
C ALA A 178 -12.54 -1.14 -7.95
N VAL A 179 -12.06 -2.10 -7.15
CA VAL A 179 -12.43 -3.52 -7.26
C VAL A 179 -13.86 -3.78 -6.81
N MET A 180 -14.30 -3.14 -5.71
CA MET A 180 -15.60 -3.34 -5.10
C MET A 180 -16.50 -2.13 -5.32
N ARG A 181 -17.29 -2.15 -6.40
CA ARG A 181 -18.13 -1.02 -6.84
C ARG A 181 -19.63 -1.19 -6.60
N SER A 182 -20.07 -2.42 -6.30
CA SER A 182 -21.49 -2.68 -6.05
C SER A 182 -21.94 -1.98 -4.77
N PRO A 183 -22.97 -1.14 -4.81
CA PRO A 183 -23.48 -0.46 -3.64
C PRO A 183 -24.06 -1.46 -2.62
N TYR A 184 -24.11 -1.07 -1.36
CA TYR A 184 -24.80 -1.79 -0.30
C TYR A 184 -25.48 -0.82 0.66
N THR A 185 -26.44 -1.33 1.44
CA THR A 185 -27.17 -0.58 2.45
C THR A 185 -26.54 -0.71 3.83
N LEU A 186 -26.94 0.15 4.78
CA LEU A 186 -26.54 -0.03 6.18
C LEU A 186 -27.06 -1.35 6.77
N ALA A 187 -28.21 -1.84 6.30
CA ALA A 187 -28.73 -3.14 6.72
C ALA A 187 -27.81 -4.28 6.22
N ASP A 188 -27.30 -4.21 5.00
CA ASP A 188 -26.32 -5.18 4.50
C ASP A 188 -25.02 -5.16 5.33
N TYR A 189 -24.56 -3.98 5.73
CA TYR A 189 -23.43 -3.84 6.64
C TYR A 189 -23.70 -4.55 7.97
N GLN A 190 -24.83 -4.24 8.63
CA GLN A 190 -25.19 -4.79 9.94
C GLN A 190 -25.39 -6.32 9.90
N ASN A 191 -25.91 -6.86 8.80
CA ASN A 191 -26.10 -8.29 8.60
C ASN A 191 -24.83 -9.01 8.14
N SER A 192 -23.75 -8.29 7.81
CA SER A 192 -22.49 -8.91 7.43
C SER A 192 -21.81 -9.55 8.64
N ARG A 193 -21.04 -10.61 8.38
CA ARG A 193 -20.36 -11.33 9.45
C ARG A 193 -19.30 -10.45 10.15
N TYR A 194 -19.09 -10.69 11.42
CA TYR A 194 -17.91 -10.17 12.11
C TYR A 194 -16.64 -10.85 11.61
N ILE A 195 -15.58 -10.08 11.44
CA ILE A 195 -14.22 -10.60 11.27
C ILE A 195 -13.53 -10.65 12.64
N CYS A 196 -13.57 -9.56 13.38
CA CYS A 196 -13.17 -9.47 14.78
C CYS A 196 -14.09 -8.45 15.46
N GLU A 197 -15.00 -8.90 16.32
CA GLU A 197 -16.00 -8.02 16.93
C GLU A 197 -15.36 -6.84 17.67
N PRO A 198 -15.78 -5.56 17.45
CA PRO A 198 -17.05 -5.13 16.83
C PRO A 198 -16.96 -4.87 15.31
N LEU A 199 -15.87 -5.23 14.63
CA LEU A 199 -15.65 -4.93 13.22
C LEU A 199 -16.24 -6.00 12.30
N HIS A 200 -17.06 -5.55 11.36
CA HIS A 200 -17.71 -6.35 10.34
C HIS A 200 -16.82 -6.56 9.11
N LEU A 201 -17.28 -7.39 8.18
CA LEU A 201 -16.59 -7.66 6.91
C LEU A 201 -16.28 -6.38 6.12
N PHE A 202 -17.20 -5.41 6.11
CA PHE A 202 -17.04 -4.18 5.34
C PHE A 202 -16.14 -3.13 6.01
N ASP A 203 -15.71 -3.36 7.25
CA ASP A 203 -14.71 -2.54 7.94
C ASP A 203 -13.28 -2.93 7.55
N TYR A 204 -13.11 -4.07 6.89
CA TYR A 204 -11.80 -4.57 6.48
C TYR A 204 -11.48 -4.19 5.04
N CYS A 205 -10.21 -3.86 4.80
CA CYS A 205 -9.72 -3.68 3.43
C CYS A 205 -9.67 -5.03 2.69
N LEU A 206 -9.68 -4.96 1.37
CA LEU A 206 -9.48 -6.15 0.54
C LEU A 206 -8.00 -6.52 0.48
N ILE A 207 -7.72 -7.82 0.46
CA ILE A 207 -6.44 -8.33 -0.02
C ILE A 207 -6.55 -8.35 -1.54
N ASN A 208 -5.69 -7.59 -2.21
CA ASN A 208 -5.63 -7.49 -3.67
C ASN A 208 -4.20 -7.75 -4.15
N ASP A 209 -4.12 -8.20 -5.39
CA ASP A 209 -2.89 -8.10 -6.17
C ASP A 209 -2.83 -6.72 -6.81
N GLY A 210 -1.63 -6.19 -6.96
CA GLY A 210 -1.41 -4.92 -7.62
C GLY A 210 -0.03 -4.33 -7.37
N GLY A 211 0.37 -3.42 -8.24
CA GLY A 211 1.60 -2.64 -8.13
C GLY A 211 1.30 -1.14 -8.15
N VAL A 212 2.12 -0.39 -7.45
CA VAL A 212 2.12 1.09 -7.46
C VAL A 212 3.56 1.57 -7.50
N SER A 213 3.82 2.60 -8.28
CA SER A 213 5.13 3.26 -8.31
C SER A 213 5.00 4.77 -8.36
N LEU A 214 5.93 5.44 -7.70
CA LEU A 214 6.12 6.89 -7.77
C LEU A 214 7.55 7.17 -8.19
N VAL A 215 7.76 8.21 -9.01
CA VAL A 215 9.08 8.76 -9.29
C VAL A 215 9.19 10.14 -8.66
N LEU A 216 10.24 10.33 -7.85
CA LEU A 216 10.53 11.59 -7.17
C LEU A 216 11.85 12.17 -7.66
N THR A 217 11.91 13.51 -7.74
CA THR A 217 13.13 14.26 -8.03
C THR A 217 13.10 15.62 -7.34
N SER A 218 14.18 16.41 -7.46
CA SER A 218 14.16 17.79 -6.96
C SER A 218 13.17 18.65 -7.74
N ALA A 219 12.56 19.64 -7.08
CA ALA A 219 11.65 20.58 -7.73
C ALA A 219 12.32 21.36 -8.87
N ALA A 220 13.63 21.57 -8.81
CA ALA A 220 14.39 22.20 -9.89
C ALA A 220 14.38 21.30 -11.13
N ARG A 221 14.73 20.01 -11.01
CA ARG A 221 14.73 19.07 -12.14
C ARG A 221 13.33 18.77 -12.68
N ALA A 222 12.34 18.81 -11.81
CA ALA A 222 10.95 18.58 -12.23
C ALA A 222 10.41 19.62 -13.20
N ARG A 223 11.00 20.82 -13.24
CA ARG A 223 10.62 21.88 -14.19
C ARG A 223 11.18 21.67 -15.59
N ASP A 224 12.16 20.78 -15.70
CA ASP A 224 12.86 20.48 -16.96
C ASP A 224 12.31 19.21 -17.63
N LEU A 225 11.32 18.56 -17.01
CA LEU A 225 10.60 17.38 -17.51
C LEU A 225 9.27 17.79 -18.13
#